data_5cc1909b0e8bb5934d457928312c656b
#
_entry.id   5cc1909b0e8bb5934d457928312c656b
#
_cell.length_a   1.000
_cell.length_b   1.000
_cell.length_c   1.000
_cell.angle_alpha   90.00
_cell.angle_beta   90.00
_cell.angle_gamma   90.00
#
_symmetry.space_group_name_H-M   'P 1'
#
loop_
_entity.id
_entity.type
_entity.pdbx_description
1 polymer ?
#
loop_
_entity_poly.entity_id
_entity_poly.type
_entity_poly.pdbx_seq_one_letter_code
_entity_poly.pdbx_strand_id
1 'polypeptide(L)'
;MRTKQILLFGLVACSLTGNMACKDTDSEKTLCIDNVRMISRVTGDPLPGDTLLNPNNTGPDFDVYGTDLGLMWHMDGNRVGMFFGDTSGEGFVVNKNGGNGSNWRSNVLAFSSDTDLTDGLKIDSMLLDADGKALEVCAGGKTNPEVYQTSIPTSAIRAGKTDCVHIMNIYDWGAPHGRWLTNFSSVYTSNDDGQTWERREEVTFSPDSHFSQVAYAKRDGWIYMLGTQAGRGDAAYLARFLEKDLLDMKAYEYWNGESKEWIRGNEAGLPLLRY
;
A
#
# COMPACT_ATOMS: atom_id res chain seq x y z
N MET A 1 45.17 -60.91 4.99
CA MET A 1 44.46 -60.50 3.74
C MET A 1 43.12 -59.88 4.15
N ARG A 2 43.03 -58.55 4.05
CA ARG A 2 41.79 -57.82 4.34
C ARG A 2 41.37 -57.11 3.07
N THR A 3 40.29 -57.54 2.49
CA THR A 3 39.67 -57.03 1.27
C THR A 3 38.99 -55.69 1.60
N LYS A 4 39.38 -54.60 0.95
CA LYS A 4 38.73 -53.30 0.99
C LYS A 4 37.60 -53.30 -0.03
N GLN A 5 36.36 -53.14 0.46
CA GLN A 5 35.23 -52.80 -0.39
C GLN A 5 35.22 -51.28 -0.65
N ILE A 6 35.24 -50.93 -1.91
CA ILE A 6 35.08 -49.57 -2.40
C ILE A 6 33.54 -49.36 -2.60
N LEU A 7 32.95 -48.46 -1.81
CA LEU A 7 31.58 -48.02 -2.02
C LEU A 7 31.58 -46.89 -3.06
N LEU A 8 30.97 -47.17 -4.21
CA LEU A 8 30.72 -46.19 -5.25
C LEU A 8 29.46 -45.43 -4.93
N PHE A 9 29.58 -44.14 -4.56
CA PHE A 9 28.44 -43.25 -4.43
C PHE A 9 28.01 -42.75 -5.80
N GLY A 10 26.93 -43.28 -6.33
CA GLY A 10 26.26 -42.77 -7.51
C GLY A 10 25.49 -41.48 -7.15
N LEU A 11 25.92 -40.35 -7.72
CA LEU A 11 25.14 -39.11 -7.73
C LEU A 11 23.93 -39.32 -8.64
N VAL A 12 22.73 -39.48 -8.06
CA VAL A 12 21.50 -39.35 -8.81
C VAL A 12 21.15 -37.86 -8.84
N ALA A 13 21.38 -37.22 -9.96
CA ALA A 13 20.86 -35.89 -10.25
C ALA A 13 19.35 -36.01 -10.48
N CYS A 14 18.56 -35.75 -9.46
CA CYS A 14 17.12 -35.59 -9.58
C CYS A 14 16.83 -34.21 -10.18
N SER A 15 16.56 -34.17 -11.47
CA SER A 15 15.98 -33.00 -12.14
C SER A 15 14.53 -32.87 -11.67
N LEU A 16 14.29 -32.01 -10.67
CA LEU A 16 12.96 -31.62 -10.25
C LEU A 16 12.37 -30.61 -11.25
N THR A 17 11.85 -31.11 -12.35
CA THR A 17 10.82 -30.43 -13.13
C THR A 17 9.47 -30.75 -12.46
N GLY A 18 9.22 -30.09 -11.35
CA GLY A 18 7.94 -30.20 -10.68
C GLY A 18 6.89 -29.35 -11.38
N ASN A 19 6.18 -29.93 -12.34
CA ASN A 19 4.84 -29.45 -12.68
C ASN A 19 3.95 -29.66 -11.46
N MET A 20 3.79 -28.65 -10.63
CA MET A 20 2.74 -28.64 -9.61
C MET A 20 1.41 -28.38 -10.32
N ALA A 21 0.84 -29.40 -10.92
CA ALA A 21 -0.55 -29.37 -11.31
C ALA A 21 -1.41 -29.31 -10.05
N CYS A 22 -2.16 -28.24 -9.88
CA CYS A 22 -3.22 -28.18 -8.88
C CYS A 22 -4.23 -29.26 -9.19
N LYS A 23 -4.35 -30.26 -8.30
CA LYS A 23 -5.43 -31.26 -8.42
C LYS A 23 -6.73 -30.65 -7.91
N ASP A 24 -7.71 -30.53 -8.79
CA ASP A 24 -9.09 -30.23 -8.43
C ASP A 24 -9.61 -31.34 -7.51
N THR A 25 -9.72 -31.05 -6.22
CA THR A 25 -10.59 -31.76 -5.32
C THR A 25 -11.75 -30.84 -5.02
N ASP A 26 -12.96 -31.30 -5.31
CA ASP A 26 -14.24 -30.60 -5.10
C ASP A 26 -14.28 -29.88 -3.75
N SER A 27 -14.30 -28.56 -3.77
CA SER A 27 -14.93 -27.58 -2.89
C SER A 27 -14.20 -26.26 -2.66
N GLU A 28 -12.89 -26.14 -2.85
CA GLU A 28 -12.19 -24.85 -2.68
C GLU A 28 -11.36 -24.53 -3.91
N LYS A 29 -11.73 -23.44 -4.61
CA LYS A 29 -10.90 -22.88 -5.69
C LYS A 29 -9.60 -22.37 -5.05
N THR A 30 -8.53 -23.12 -5.20
CA THR A 30 -7.19 -22.69 -4.78
C THR A 30 -6.61 -21.76 -5.84
N LEU A 31 -6.20 -20.57 -5.44
CA LEU A 31 -5.47 -19.66 -6.30
C LEU A 31 -4.05 -20.19 -6.52
N CYS A 32 -3.70 -20.52 -7.77
CA CYS A 32 -2.36 -20.93 -8.14
C CYS A 32 -1.68 -19.77 -8.88
N ILE A 33 -0.44 -19.48 -8.50
CA ILE A 33 0.39 -18.47 -9.19
C ILE A 33 1.26 -19.21 -10.19
N ASP A 34 1.15 -18.82 -11.48
CA ASP A 34 1.93 -19.38 -12.58
C ASP A 34 2.45 -18.24 -13.48
N ASN A 35 3.60 -18.47 -14.12
CA ASN A 35 4.20 -17.55 -15.10
C ASN A 35 4.39 -16.10 -14.60
N VAL A 36 5.02 -15.92 -13.43
CA VAL A 36 5.38 -14.60 -12.91
C VAL A 36 6.43 -13.95 -13.79
N ARG A 37 6.12 -12.78 -14.32
CA ARG A 37 7.05 -11.96 -15.11
C ARG A 37 6.85 -10.48 -14.83
N MET A 38 7.91 -9.69 -14.91
CA MET A 38 7.84 -8.24 -14.96
C MET A 38 7.41 -7.81 -16.37
N ILE A 39 6.40 -6.95 -16.46
CA ILE A 39 5.85 -6.46 -17.74
C ILE A 39 6.49 -5.11 -18.08
N SER A 40 6.43 -4.16 -17.14
CA SER A 40 6.90 -2.79 -17.36
C SER A 40 7.32 -2.14 -16.05
N ARG A 41 7.96 -1.01 -16.16
CA ARG A 41 8.17 -0.05 -15.07
C ARG A 41 6.93 0.82 -14.93
N VAL A 42 6.47 1.04 -13.71
CA VAL A 42 5.30 1.91 -13.45
C VAL A 42 5.73 3.36 -13.26
N THR A 43 6.80 3.58 -12.49
CA THR A 43 7.35 4.91 -12.18
C THR A 43 8.87 4.94 -12.28
N GLY A 44 9.44 6.14 -12.33
CA GLY A 44 10.87 6.36 -12.35
C GLY A 44 11.52 6.17 -13.74
N ASP A 45 12.82 6.42 -13.79
CA ASP A 45 13.61 6.25 -15.01
C ASP A 45 14.11 4.81 -15.16
N PRO A 46 14.38 4.35 -16.39
CA PRO A 46 15.05 3.09 -16.61
C PRO A 46 16.43 3.06 -15.93
N LEU A 47 16.75 1.97 -15.27
CA LEU A 47 18.11 1.75 -14.76
C LEU A 47 19.07 1.40 -15.91
N PRO A 48 20.39 1.69 -15.78
CA PRO A 48 21.36 1.30 -16.78
C PRO A 48 21.28 -0.20 -17.10
N GLY A 49 21.06 -0.53 -18.36
CA GLY A 49 20.88 -1.92 -18.83
C GLY A 49 19.49 -2.49 -18.65
N ASP A 50 18.54 -1.72 -18.16
CA ASP A 50 17.13 -2.12 -18.04
C ASP A 50 16.48 -2.23 -19.43
N THR A 51 15.80 -3.34 -19.65
CA THR A 51 15.07 -3.61 -20.91
C THR A 51 13.56 -3.61 -20.72
N LEU A 52 13.08 -3.31 -19.50
CA LEU A 52 11.66 -3.21 -19.23
C LEU A 52 11.04 -2.01 -19.95
N LEU A 53 9.83 -2.19 -20.42
CA LEU A 53 9.05 -1.07 -20.93
C LEU A 53 8.87 0.00 -19.85
N ASN A 54 8.92 1.27 -20.24
CA ASN A 54 8.64 2.42 -19.38
C ASN A 54 7.59 3.31 -20.07
N PRO A 55 6.29 2.97 -19.99
CA PRO A 55 5.25 3.67 -20.73
C PRO A 55 4.92 5.05 -20.16
N ASN A 56 5.30 5.34 -18.91
CA ASN A 56 4.76 6.49 -18.17
C ASN A 56 5.67 7.72 -18.12
N ASN A 57 6.99 7.56 -18.34
CA ASN A 57 7.95 8.67 -18.36
C ASN A 57 7.84 9.61 -17.14
N THR A 58 7.54 9.07 -15.95
CA THR A 58 7.13 9.86 -14.77
C THR A 58 8.21 10.79 -14.23
N GLY A 59 9.47 10.48 -14.47
CA GLY A 59 10.61 11.35 -14.12
C GLY A 59 10.51 12.71 -14.81
N PRO A 60 10.69 12.76 -16.14
CA PRO A 60 10.64 14.00 -16.91
C PRO A 60 9.28 14.71 -16.86
N ASP A 61 8.17 13.95 -16.93
CA ASP A 61 6.84 14.55 -17.10
C ASP A 61 6.27 15.10 -15.78
N PHE A 62 6.61 14.46 -14.63
CA PHE A 62 5.96 14.74 -13.33
C PHE A 62 6.98 14.96 -12.19
N ASP A 63 8.26 14.90 -12.47
CA ASP A 63 9.34 14.94 -11.45
C ASP A 63 9.20 13.79 -10.41
N VAL A 64 8.84 12.59 -10.89
CA VAL A 64 8.74 11.36 -10.09
C VAL A 64 9.79 10.37 -10.59
N TYR A 65 11.01 10.48 -10.07
CA TYR A 65 12.17 9.67 -10.44
C TYR A 65 12.33 8.44 -9.56
N GLY A 66 11.82 8.48 -8.34
CA GLY A 66 11.77 7.36 -7.42
C GLY A 66 10.63 7.51 -6.43
N THR A 67 9.90 6.43 -6.20
CA THR A 67 8.78 6.41 -5.27
C THR A 67 8.60 5.02 -4.69
N ASP A 68 7.80 4.90 -3.63
CA ASP A 68 7.39 3.63 -3.07
C ASP A 68 5.87 3.47 -3.02
N LEU A 69 5.42 2.31 -2.57
CA LEU A 69 4.02 1.89 -2.48
C LEU A 69 3.34 1.78 -3.87
N GLY A 70 2.19 2.42 -4.06
CA GLY A 70 1.33 2.29 -5.23
C GLY A 70 -0.02 1.69 -4.84
N LEU A 71 -0.72 2.38 -3.93
CA LEU A 71 -2.00 1.95 -3.37
C LEU A 71 -3.12 2.31 -4.33
N MET A 72 -3.71 1.32 -4.97
CA MET A 72 -4.75 1.50 -5.98
C MET A 72 -6.14 1.33 -5.39
N TRP A 73 -7.07 2.15 -5.84
CA TRP A 73 -8.50 1.94 -5.60
C TRP A 73 -9.30 2.28 -6.85
N HIS A 74 -10.42 1.59 -6.99
CA HIS A 74 -11.37 1.86 -8.07
C HIS A 74 -12.18 3.11 -7.74
N MET A 75 -12.20 4.07 -8.65
CA MET A 75 -12.98 5.30 -8.59
C MET A 75 -14.34 5.14 -9.31
N ASP A 76 -14.72 6.05 -10.16
CA ASP A 76 -15.93 5.93 -10.98
C ASP A 76 -15.59 5.51 -12.42
N GLY A 77 -16.50 4.80 -13.06
CA GLY A 77 -16.26 4.24 -14.40
C GLY A 77 -15.08 3.25 -14.40
N ASN A 78 -14.13 3.43 -15.32
CA ASN A 78 -12.90 2.63 -15.41
C ASN A 78 -11.69 3.33 -14.76
N ARG A 79 -11.90 4.40 -14.01
CA ARG A 79 -10.83 5.17 -13.43
C ARG A 79 -10.30 4.53 -12.16
N VAL A 80 -8.99 4.49 -12.03
CA VAL A 80 -8.24 4.03 -10.86
C VAL A 80 -7.39 5.18 -10.35
N GLY A 81 -7.47 5.45 -9.04
CA GLY A 81 -6.52 6.31 -8.35
C GLY A 81 -5.37 5.48 -7.78
N MET A 82 -4.17 6.06 -7.73
CA MET A 82 -2.96 5.43 -7.21
C MET A 82 -2.20 6.40 -6.32
N PHE A 83 -2.25 6.21 -5.00
CA PHE A 83 -1.38 6.93 -4.08
C PHE A 83 -0.02 6.24 -3.98
N PHE A 84 1.03 7.03 -4.13
CA PHE A 84 2.39 6.63 -3.83
C PHE A 84 2.82 7.29 -2.51
N GLY A 85 3.79 6.67 -1.84
CA GLY A 85 4.40 7.20 -0.61
C GLY A 85 5.57 8.15 -0.89
N ASP A 86 6.64 8.02 -0.11
CA ASP A 86 7.83 8.86 -0.24
C ASP A 86 8.31 8.91 -1.68
N THR A 87 8.31 10.11 -2.25
CA THR A 87 8.58 10.35 -3.67
C THR A 87 9.68 11.39 -3.83
N SER A 88 10.68 11.07 -4.63
CA SER A 88 11.80 11.96 -4.97
C SER A 88 11.79 12.37 -6.42
N GLY A 89 12.20 13.61 -6.68
CA GLY A 89 12.38 14.18 -7.99
C GLY A 89 13.75 13.89 -8.60
N GLU A 90 14.18 14.79 -9.47
CA GLU A 90 15.42 14.67 -10.25
C GLU A 90 16.65 14.36 -9.37
N GLY A 91 17.55 13.53 -9.90
CA GLY A 91 18.75 13.09 -9.19
C GLY A 91 18.50 11.97 -8.17
N PHE A 92 17.37 11.28 -8.27
CA PHE A 92 17.10 10.14 -7.39
C PHE A 92 18.18 9.08 -7.48
N VAL A 93 18.68 8.66 -6.31
CA VAL A 93 19.66 7.59 -6.15
C VAL A 93 19.22 6.66 -5.02
N VAL A 94 19.13 5.38 -5.32
CA VAL A 94 18.83 4.35 -4.31
C VAL A 94 19.98 4.27 -3.29
N ASN A 95 19.64 4.22 -2.02
CA ASN A 95 20.58 4.02 -0.93
C ASN A 95 20.02 3.04 0.13
N LYS A 96 20.78 2.76 1.20
CA LYS A 96 20.36 1.82 2.26
C LYS A 96 19.09 2.22 3.02
N ASN A 97 18.66 3.47 2.93
CA ASN A 97 17.48 4.00 3.61
C ASN A 97 16.30 4.23 2.64
N GLY A 98 16.34 3.63 1.43
CA GLY A 98 15.33 3.78 0.39
C GLY A 98 15.89 4.55 -0.80
N GLY A 99 16.17 5.83 -0.64
CA GLY A 99 16.74 6.68 -1.68
C GLY A 99 16.72 8.15 -1.27
N ASN A 100 17.31 8.97 -2.12
CA ASN A 100 17.23 10.42 -2.02
C ASN A 100 17.28 11.05 -3.42
N GLY A 101 16.71 12.21 -3.54
CA GLY A 101 16.67 13.03 -4.76
C GLY A 101 16.21 14.44 -4.39
N SER A 102 16.06 15.28 -5.39
CA SER A 102 15.46 16.61 -5.19
C SER A 102 13.94 16.46 -4.93
N ASN A 103 13.31 17.58 -4.54
CA ASN A 103 11.84 17.71 -4.48
C ASN A 103 11.12 16.50 -3.85
N TRP A 104 11.58 16.10 -2.65
CA TRP A 104 10.94 15.01 -1.93
C TRP A 104 9.52 15.41 -1.46
N ARG A 105 8.57 14.48 -1.55
CA ARG A 105 7.16 14.59 -1.11
C ARG A 105 6.78 13.32 -0.38
N SER A 106 6.00 13.45 0.71
CA SER A 106 5.50 12.31 1.50
C SER A 106 4.53 11.41 0.73
N ASN A 107 3.83 11.99 -0.24
CA ASN A 107 2.84 11.27 -1.03
C ASN A 107 2.53 12.05 -2.31
N VAL A 108 2.21 11.31 -3.37
CA VAL A 108 1.73 11.87 -4.64
C VAL A 108 0.59 10.99 -5.17
N LEU A 109 -0.23 11.53 -6.07
CA LEU A 109 -1.41 10.85 -6.60
C LEU A 109 -1.39 10.83 -8.13
N ALA A 110 -1.55 9.62 -8.68
CA ALA A 110 -1.73 9.39 -10.10
C ALA A 110 -3.10 8.80 -10.41
N PHE A 111 -3.51 8.90 -11.67
CA PHE A 111 -4.75 8.36 -12.19
C PHE A 111 -4.49 7.53 -13.44
N SER A 112 -5.29 6.48 -13.63
CA SER A 112 -5.27 5.62 -14.79
C SER A 112 -6.69 5.24 -15.18
N SER A 113 -6.93 5.15 -16.48
CA SER A 113 -8.13 4.53 -17.07
C SER A 113 -7.77 3.29 -17.91
N ASP A 114 -6.53 2.82 -17.75
CA ASP A 114 -6.01 1.69 -18.50
C ASP A 114 -6.75 0.39 -18.15
N THR A 115 -7.23 -0.31 -19.15
CA THR A 115 -7.93 -1.60 -19.03
C THR A 115 -7.16 -2.75 -19.66
N ASP A 116 -6.03 -2.47 -20.33
CA ASP A 116 -5.14 -3.48 -20.91
C ASP A 116 -3.75 -3.43 -20.28
N LEU A 117 -3.54 -4.27 -19.29
CA LEU A 117 -2.27 -4.34 -18.57
C LEU A 117 -1.24 -5.26 -19.22
N THR A 118 -1.48 -5.78 -20.42
CA THR A 118 -0.59 -6.72 -21.09
C THR A 118 0.72 -6.07 -21.56
N ASP A 119 0.70 -4.76 -21.80
CA ASP A 119 1.86 -3.92 -22.16
C ASP A 119 2.32 -2.99 -21.00
N GLY A 120 1.77 -3.20 -19.81
CA GLY A 120 2.07 -2.44 -18.60
C GLY A 120 1.00 -1.39 -18.28
N LEU A 121 0.97 -0.99 -17.01
CA LEU A 121 0.03 0.03 -16.53
C LEU A 121 0.42 1.42 -17.08
N LYS A 122 -0.52 2.13 -17.67
CA LYS A 122 -0.37 3.51 -18.15
C LYS A 122 -0.98 4.50 -17.17
N ILE A 123 -0.23 5.53 -16.83
CA ILE A 123 -0.66 6.66 -16.01
C ILE A 123 -1.17 7.75 -16.96
N ASP A 124 -2.45 8.13 -16.83
CA ASP A 124 -3.04 9.18 -17.65
C ASP A 124 -2.63 10.58 -17.19
N SER A 125 -2.54 10.76 -15.86
CA SER A 125 -2.21 12.06 -15.24
C SER A 125 -1.79 11.90 -13.78
N MET A 126 -1.20 12.94 -13.22
CA MET A 126 -0.96 13.10 -11.78
C MET A 126 -1.56 14.43 -11.29
N LEU A 127 -1.78 14.56 -9.98
CA LEU A 127 -2.04 15.87 -9.41
C LEU A 127 -0.75 16.68 -9.40
N LEU A 128 -0.80 17.89 -9.95
CA LEU A 128 0.37 18.73 -10.18
C LEU A 128 0.31 20.03 -9.36
N ASP A 129 1.48 20.51 -8.97
CA ASP A 129 1.67 21.88 -8.48
C ASP A 129 1.71 22.91 -9.63
N ALA A 130 1.93 24.17 -9.28
CA ALA A 130 1.98 25.25 -10.26
C ALA A 130 3.15 25.16 -11.25
N ASP A 131 4.18 24.39 -10.91
CA ASP A 131 5.36 24.15 -11.76
C ASP A 131 5.21 22.91 -12.66
N GLY A 132 4.05 22.27 -12.62
CA GLY A 132 3.76 21.05 -13.39
C GLY A 132 4.39 19.78 -12.83
N LYS A 133 4.78 19.78 -11.56
CA LYS A 133 5.38 18.65 -10.86
C LYS A 133 4.36 17.97 -9.97
N ALA A 134 4.48 16.66 -9.75
CA ALA A 134 3.60 15.95 -8.85
C ALA A 134 3.63 16.58 -7.44
N LEU A 135 2.45 16.97 -6.95
CA LEU A 135 2.31 17.69 -5.71
C LEU A 135 2.20 16.75 -4.50
N GLU A 136 2.62 17.19 -3.30
CA GLU A 136 2.27 16.52 -2.04
C GLU A 136 0.79 16.75 -1.76
N VAL A 137 -0.02 15.69 -1.86
CA VAL A 137 -1.50 15.76 -1.84
C VAL A 137 -2.03 15.90 -0.42
N CYS A 138 -1.63 14.96 0.45
CA CYS A 138 -1.98 14.99 1.87
C CYS A 138 -0.83 15.61 2.65
N ALA A 139 -1.14 16.56 3.51
CA ALA A 139 -0.13 17.30 4.27
C ALA A 139 0.89 16.37 4.94
N GLY A 140 2.17 16.59 4.65
CA GLY A 140 3.28 15.76 5.08
C GLY A 140 4.53 16.56 5.36
N GLY A 141 5.69 15.89 5.33
CA GLY A 141 6.97 16.48 5.70
C GLY A 141 7.43 17.64 4.81
N LYS A 142 7.01 17.70 3.54
CA LYS A 142 7.32 18.83 2.68
C LYS A 142 6.54 20.10 3.07
N THR A 143 5.25 19.93 3.37
CA THR A 143 4.35 21.06 3.68
C THR A 143 4.39 21.47 5.14
N ASN A 144 4.73 20.54 6.05
CA ASN A 144 4.81 20.77 7.51
C ASN A 144 6.07 20.13 8.13
N PRO A 145 7.30 20.51 7.72
CA PRO A 145 8.54 19.83 8.12
C PRO A 145 8.86 19.93 9.62
N GLU A 146 8.29 20.89 10.34
CA GLU A 146 8.48 21.05 11.79
C GLU A 146 7.64 20.06 12.61
N VAL A 147 6.59 19.48 12.01
CA VAL A 147 5.61 18.62 12.69
C VAL A 147 5.71 17.18 12.21
N TYR A 148 5.94 16.99 10.92
CA TYR A 148 5.89 15.70 10.27
C TYR A 148 7.24 15.34 9.65
N GLN A 149 7.70 14.11 9.82
CA GLN A 149 8.74 13.58 8.95
C GLN A 149 8.13 13.17 7.61
N THR A 150 7.03 12.40 7.66
CA THR A 150 6.32 11.99 6.45
C THR A 150 4.85 11.66 6.76
N SER A 151 4.02 11.65 5.73
CA SER A 151 2.62 11.23 5.78
C SER A 151 2.38 10.14 4.74
N ILE A 152 2.34 8.91 5.20
CA ILE A 152 2.35 7.71 4.36
C ILE A 152 0.92 7.24 4.11
N PRO A 153 0.48 7.13 2.85
CA PRO A 153 -0.76 6.47 2.51
C PRO A 153 -0.65 4.97 2.79
N THR A 154 -1.64 4.38 3.44
CA THR A 154 -1.63 2.95 3.77
C THR A 154 -2.72 2.17 3.05
N SER A 155 -3.85 2.79 2.75
CA SER A 155 -4.91 2.21 1.94
C SER A 155 -5.83 3.30 1.40
N ALA A 156 -6.48 3.02 0.28
CA ALA A 156 -7.50 3.91 -0.27
C ALA A 156 -8.73 3.10 -0.71
N ILE A 157 -9.89 3.75 -0.70
CA ILE A 157 -11.16 3.14 -1.08
C ILE A 157 -12.19 4.21 -1.48
N ARG A 158 -13.18 3.83 -2.27
CA ARG A 158 -14.35 4.67 -2.56
C ARG A 158 -15.55 4.22 -1.74
N ALA A 159 -16.11 5.12 -0.94
CA ALA A 159 -17.33 4.93 -0.15
C ALA A 159 -18.46 5.76 -0.77
N GLY A 160 -19.42 5.10 -1.40
CA GLY A 160 -20.45 5.80 -2.20
C GLY A 160 -19.82 6.61 -3.33
N LYS A 161 -19.85 7.95 -3.22
CA LYS A 161 -19.22 8.88 -4.17
C LYS A 161 -17.96 9.55 -3.63
N THR A 162 -17.56 9.24 -2.41
CA THR A 162 -16.42 9.85 -1.74
C THR A 162 -15.21 8.95 -1.87
N ASP A 163 -14.12 9.46 -2.42
CA ASP A 163 -12.82 8.81 -2.38
C ASP A 163 -12.16 9.06 -1.02
N CYS A 164 -11.54 8.05 -0.45
CA CYS A 164 -10.94 8.08 0.87
C CYS A 164 -9.56 7.45 0.83
N VAL A 165 -8.58 8.10 1.46
CA VAL A 165 -7.26 7.55 1.72
C VAL A 165 -6.95 7.60 3.21
N HIS A 166 -6.42 6.51 3.75
CA HIS A 166 -5.91 6.43 5.11
C HIS A 166 -4.44 6.81 5.12
N ILE A 167 -4.10 7.82 5.90
CA ILE A 167 -2.75 8.36 6.03
C ILE A 167 -2.22 8.09 7.42
N MET A 168 -1.07 7.46 7.50
CA MET A 168 -0.27 7.33 8.71
C MET A 168 0.72 8.49 8.78
N ASN A 169 0.61 9.32 9.83
CA ASN A 169 1.45 10.49 10.01
C ASN A 169 2.62 10.19 10.95
N ILE A 170 3.82 10.15 10.42
CA ILE A 170 5.04 9.78 11.16
C ILE A 170 5.82 11.02 11.56
N TYR A 171 6.25 11.09 12.81
CA TYR A 171 7.15 12.12 13.29
C TYR A 171 8.54 11.57 13.64
N ASP A 172 8.72 10.26 13.82
CA ASP A 172 10.02 9.66 14.11
C ASP A 172 10.11 8.22 13.63
N TRP A 173 11.15 7.93 12.85
CA TRP A 173 11.54 6.59 12.41
C TRP A 173 12.49 5.89 13.39
N GLY A 174 13.02 6.62 14.38
CA GLY A 174 14.03 6.17 15.31
C GLY A 174 13.55 5.23 16.42
N ALA A 175 12.30 4.83 16.41
CA ALA A 175 11.74 3.84 17.33
C ALA A 175 12.46 2.47 17.21
N PRO A 176 12.27 1.54 18.16
CA PRO A 176 12.79 0.18 18.02
C PRO A 176 12.51 -0.40 16.65
N HIS A 177 13.44 -1.17 16.11
CA HIS A 177 13.36 -1.71 14.76
C HIS A 177 11.99 -2.34 14.47
N GLY A 178 11.33 -1.89 13.38
CA GLY A 178 10.00 -2.35 13.01
C GLY A 178 8.84 -1.63 13.71
N ARG A 179 9.12 -0.61 14.53
CA ARG A 179 8.09 0.26 15.13
C ARG A 179 8.38 1.71 14.77
N TRP A 180 7.34 2.44 14.39
CA TRP A 180 7.42 3.85 14.05
C TRP A 180 6.57 4.68 15.01
N LEU A 181 6.98 5.92 15.26
CA LEU A 181 6.25 6.84 16.11
C LEU A 181 5.39 7.75 15.23
N THR A 182 4.10 7.74 15.49
CA THR A 182 3.10 8.54 14.76
C THR A 182 2.53 9.63 15.65
N ASN A 183 2.20 10.76 15.06
CA ASN A 183 1.36 11.77 15.71
C ASN A 183 -0.09 11.27 15.79
N PHE A 184 -0.56 10.71 14.69
CA PHE A 184 -1.90 10.14 14.50
C PHE A 184 -1.93 9.37 13.18
N SER A 185 -3.03 8.67 12.94
CA SER A 185 -3.47 8.31 11.58
C SER A 185 -4.87 8.87 11.35
N SER A 186 -5.16 9.26 10.13
CA SER A 186 -6.44 9.90 9.80
C SER A 186 -6.81 9.61 8.36
N VAL A 187 -8.09 9.81 8.00
CA VAL A 187 -8.52 9.75 6.62
C VAL A 187 -8.54 11.13 5.99
N TYR A 188 -8.20 11.17 4.71
CA TYR A 188 -8.46 12.29 3.82
C TYR A 188 -9.51 11.88 2.83
N THR A 189 -10.40 12.78 2.47
CA THR A 189 -11.47 12.50 1.51
C THR A 189 -11.49 13.49 0.37
N SER A 190 -11.93 13.00 -0.79
CA SER A 190 -12.21 13.78 -1.99
C SER A 190 -13.62 13.51 -2.47
N ASN A 191 -14.34 14.57 -2.90
CA ASN A 191 -15.67 14.49 -3.49
C ASN A 191 -15.72 15.06 -4.93
N ASP A 192 -14.57 15.29 -5.54
CA ASP A 192 -14.37 15.89 -6.84
C ASP A 192 -13.44 15.04 -7.73
N ASP A 193 -13.63 13.73 -7.66
CA ASP A 193 -12.85 12.74 -8.41
C ASP A 193 -11.33 12.83 -8.17
N GLY A 194 -10.96 13.05 -6.92
CA GLY A 194 -9.58 13.05 -6.47
C GLY A 194 -8.79 14.34 -6.73
N GLN A 195 -9.45 15.45 -7.11
CA GLN A 195 -8.78 16.71 -7.42
C GLN A 195 -8.38 17.48 -6.18
N THR A 196 -9.23 17.48 -5.15
CA THR A 196 -8.93 18.08 -3.85
C THR A 196 -9.13 17.09 -2.72
N TRP A 197 -8.31 17.21 -1.67
CA TRP A 197 -8.32 16.30 -0.54
C TRP A 197 -8.36 17.08 0.77
N GLU A 198 -9.26 16.66 1.65
CA GLU A 198 -9.44 17.29 2.96
C GLU A 198 -9.28 16.26 4.07
N ARG A 199 -8.45 16.57 5.07
CA ARG A 199 -8.34 15.75 6.28
C ARG A 199 -9.63 15.76 7.06
N ARG A 200 -10.07 14.58 7.50
CA ARG A 200 -11.25 14.40 8.35
C ARG A 200 -10.80 14.23 9.81
N GLU A 201 -10.82 15.32 10.56
CA GLU A 201 -10.38 15.32 11.96
C GLU A 201 -11.26 14.41 12.84
N GLU A 202 -12.53 14.26 12.49
CA GLU A 202 -13.50 13.37 13.13
C GLU A 202 -13.15 11.88 12.97
N VAL A 203 -12.27 11.53 12.00
CA VAL A 203 -11.75 10.16 11.80
C VAL A 203 -10.25 10.18 12.03
N THR A 204 -9.89 10.24 13.31
CA THR A 204 -8.49 10.26 13.75
C THR A 204 -8.22 9.11 14.71
N PHE A 205 -7.19 8.35 14.43
CA PHE A 205 -6.69 7.25 15.25
C PHE A 205 -5.47 7.72 16.04
N SER A 206 -5.45 7.40 17.34
CA SER A 206 -4.34 7.78 18.22
C SER A 206 -3.04 7.05 17.83
N PRO A 207 -1.86 7.52 18.32
CA PRO A 207 -0.59 6.84 18.08
C PRO A 207 -0.56 5.37 18.54
N ASP A 208 -1.35 5.04 19.56
CA ASP A 208 -1.43 3.68 20.12
C ASP A 208 -2.52 2.82 19.45
N SER A 209 -3.23 3.36 18.46
CA SER A 209 -4.29 2.64 17.76
C SER A 209 -3.74 1.44 17.00
N HIS A 210 -4.50 0.36 17.00
CA HIS A 210 -4.27 -0.81 16.15
C HIS A 210 -4.67 -0.58 14.69
N PHE A 211 -5.09 0.62 14.34
CA PHE A 211 -5.48 1.04 13.00
C PHE A 211 -4.64 2.21 12.48
N SER A 212 -3.38 2.28 12.93
CA SER A 212 -2.42 3.26 12.40
C SER A 212 -2.08 2.98 10.93
N GLN A 213 -1.94 1.72 10.57
CA GLN A 213 -1.82 1.23 9.19
C GLN A 213 -3.00 0.33 8.90
N VAL A 214 -3.61 0.47 7.73
CA VAL A 214 -4.79 -0.32 7.38
C VAL A 214 -4.73 -0.84 5.95
N ALA A 215 -5.51 -1.90 5.70
CA ALA A 215 -5.94 -2.32 4.38
C ALA A 215 -7.46 -2.35 4.35
N TYR A 216 -8.05 -1.74 3.32
CA TYR A 216 -9.50 -1.73 3.12
C TYR A 216 -9.93 -2.81 2.14
N ALA A 217 -11.09 -3.40 2.43
CA ALA A 217 -11.82 -4.24 1.50
C ALA A 217 -13.31 -3.91 1.59
N LYS A 218 -14.01 -3.96 0.45
CA LYS A 218 -15.43 -3.62 0.37
C LYS A 218 -16.25 -4.83 -0.03
N ARG A 219 -17.33 -5.08 0.71
CA ARG A 219 -18.28 -6.15 0.42
C ARG A 219 -19.68 -5.82 0.98
N ASP A 220 -20.70 -5.95 0.15
CA ASP A 220 -22.11 -5.85 0.54
C ASP A 220 -22.46 -4.54 1.30
N GLY A 221 -21.89 -3.40 0.86
CA GLY A 221 -22.10 -2.09 1.47
C GLY A 221 -21.29 -1.83 2.75
N TRP A 222 -20.52 -2.81 3.19
CA TRP A 222 -19.56 -2.67 4.28
C TRP A 222 -18.16 -2.42 3.75
N ILE A 223 -17.42 -1.56 4.46
CA ILE A 223 -15.97 -1.43 4.34
C ILE A 223 -15.36 -2.14 5.54
N TYR A 224 -14.54 -3.14 5.27
CA TYR A 224 -13.71 -3.84 6.25
C TYR A 224 -12.35 -3.18 6.30
N MET A 225 -11.82 -3.03 7.51
CA MET A 225 -10.54 -2.40 7.77
C MET A 225 -9.67 -3.38 8.56
N LEU A 226 -8.67 -3.97 7.92
CA LEU A 226 -7.64 -4.77 8.59
C LEU A 226 -6.53 -3.82 9.02
N GLY A 227 -6.22 -3.76 10.31
CA GLY A 227 -5.30 -2.78 10.88
C GLY A 227 -4.18 -3.39 11.71
N THR A 228 -3.10 -2.64 11.84
CA THR A 228 -1.99 -2.88 12.77
C THR A 228 -1.53 -1.55 13.37
N GLN A 229 -0.78 -1.60 14.46
CA GLN A 229 -0.01 -0.43 14.90
C GLN A 229 1.02 -0.02 13.83
N ALA A 230 1.51 1.22 13.93
CA ALA A 230 2.54 1.71 13.04
C ALA A 230 3.82 0.87 13.15
N GLY A 231 4.27 0.30 12.02
CA GLY A 231 5.47 -0.55 11.99
C GLY A 231 5.26 -1.87 11.27
N ARG A 232 6.13 -2.84 11.54
CA ARG A 232 6.23 -4.11 10.80
C ARG A 232 6.20 -5.34 11.71
N GLY A 233 5.48 -5.34 12.78
CA GLY A 233 5.59 -6.47 13.70
C GLY A 233 4.53 -6.52 14.77
N ASP A 234 3.29 -6.19 14.42
CA ASP A 234 2.20 -6.28 15.38
C ASP A 234 1.10 -7.23 14.91
N ALA A 235 0.22 -7.57 15.84
CA ALA A 235 -0.95 -8.37 15.56
C ALA A 235 -1.90 -7.63 14.61
N ALA A 236 -2.66 -8.38 13.82
CA ALA A 236 -3.69 -7.83 12.94
C ALA A 236 -5.03 -7.76 13.65
N TYR A 237 -5.72 -6.65 13.47
CA TYR A 237 -7.04 -6.34 14.02
C TYR A 237 -8.03 -6.10 12.90
N LEU A 238 -9.31 -6.34 13.15
CA LEU A 238 -10.35 -6.20 12.15
C LEU A 238 -11.45 -5.27 12.66
N ALA A 239 -11.79 -4.28 11.84
CA ALA A 239 -12.94 -3.42 12.02
C ALA A 239 -13.78 -3.38 10.75
N ARG A 240 -15.00 -2.85 10.84
CA ARG A 240 -15.86 -2.57 9.69
C ARG A 240 -16.79 -1.40 9.97
N PHE A 241 -17.26 -0.79 8.91
CA PHE A 241 -18.30 0.24 8.95
C PHE A 241 -19.09 0.24 7.63
N LEU A 242 -20.32 0.72 7.65
CA LEU A 242 -21.08 0.92 6.41
C LEU A 242 -20.48 2.08 5.60
N GLU A 243 -20.54 2.03 4.29
CA GLU A 243 -20.00 3.09 3.41
C GLU A 243 -20.51 4.49 3.80
N LYS A 244 -21.79 4.60 4.19
CA LYS A 244 -22.42 5.85 4.63
C LYS A 244 -21.87 6.39 5.95
N ASP A 245 -21.26 5.53 6.76
CA ASP A 245 -20.77 5.84 8.10
C ASP A 245 -19.24 6.09 8.10
N LEU A 246 -18.63 6.30 6.92
CA LEU A 246 -17.19 6.55 6.76
C LEU A 246 -16.66 7.61 7.75
N LEU A 247 -17.42 8.66 8.01
CA LEU A 247 -17.01 9.77 8.88
C LEU A 247 -17.60 9.69 10.31
N ASP A 248 -18.26 8.60 10.67
CA ASP A 248 -18.79 8.38 12.02
C ASP A 248 -18.10 7.20 12.72
N MET A 249 -16.96 7.46 13.37
CA MET A 249 -16.23 6.40 14.11
C MET A 249 -17.06 5.75 15.21
N LYS A 250 -18.13 6.38 15.71
CA LYS A 250 -19.04 5.76 16.70
C LYS A 250 -19.89 4.64 16.07
N ALA A 251 -20.03 4.64 14.77
CA ALA A 251 -20.72 3.60 14.03
C ALA A 251 -19.79 2.43 13.65
N TYR A 252 -18.47 2.58 13.83
CA TYR A 252 -17.52 1.51 13.53
C TYR A 252 -17.71 0.34 14.47
N GLU A 253 -17.56 -0.86 13.93
CA GLU A 253 -17.63 -2.12 14.66
C GLU A 253 -16.25 -2.79 14.62
N TYR A 254 -15.79 -3.23 15.78
CA TYR A 254 -14.49 -3.86 15.98
C TYR A 254 -14.66 -5.33 16.34
N TRP A 255 -13.94 -6.21 15.66
CA TRP A 255 -14.03 -7.64 15.88
C TRP A 255 -13.36 -8.05 17.18
N ASN A 256 -14.08 -8.76 18.04
CA ASN A 256 -13.52 -9.41 19.20
C ASN A 256 -13.22 -10.89 18.88
N GLY A 257 -11.94 -11.24 18.79
CA GLY A 257 -11.49 -12.58 18.42
C GLY A 257 -11.83 -13.66 19.47
N GLU A 258 -12.09 -13.31 20.74
CA GLU A 258 -12.50 -14.26 21.79
C GLU A 258 -14.02 -14.53 21.76
N SER A 259 -14.83 -13.47 21.89
CA SER A 259 -16.29 -13.63 21.91
C SER A 259 -16.89 -13.95 20.54
N LYS A 260 -16.10 -13.75 19.45
CA LYS A 260 -16.55 -13.88 18.05
C LYS A 260 -17.71 -12.94 17.71
N GLU A 261 -17.65 -11.72 18.24
CA GLU A 261 -18.69 -10.70 18.09
C GLU A 261 -18.11 -9.38 17.60
N TRP A 262 -18.95 -8.59 16.93
CA TRP A 262 -18.67 -7.21 16.56
C TRP A 262 -19.06 -6.28 17.69
N ILE A 263 -18.11 -5.45 18.17
CA ILE A 263 -18.33 -4.48 19.25
C ILE A 263 -18.32 -3.09 18.64
N ARG A 264 -19.40 -2.34 18.84
CA ARG A 264 -19.58 -1.02 18.25
C ARG A 264 -18.89 0.07 19.07
N GLY A 265 -18.25 1.02 18.37
CA GLY A 265 -17.79 2.30 18.93
C GLY A 265 -16.60 2.24 19.85
N ASN A 266 -15.94 1.09 20.00
CA ASN A 266 -14.77 0.94 20.84
C ASN A 266 -13.69 0.06 20.18
N GLU A 267 -12.51 0.62 19.99
CA GLU A 267 -11.34 -0.07 19.44
C GLU A 267 -10.82 -1.23 20.31
N ALA A 268 -11.46 -1.58 21.41
CA ALA A 268 -11.05 -2.65 22.34
C ALA A 268 -11.16 -4.06 21.73
N GLY A 269 -10.97 -4.20 20.42
CA GLY A 269 -10.93 -5.48 19.73
C GLY A 269 -9.74 -6.33 20.16
N LEU A 270 -9.94 -7.65 20.24
CA LEU A 270 -8.83 -8.59 20.36
C LEU A 270 -8.30 -8.94 18.96
N PRO A 271 -6.99 -9.19 18.83
CA PRO A 271 -6.38 -9.44 17.54
C PRO A 271 -7.04 -10.60 16.80
N LEU A 272 -7.20 -10.43 15.50
CA LEU A 272 -7.67 -11.47 14.58
C LEU A 272 -6.64 -12.60 14.49
N LEU A 273 -5.35 -12.22 14.42
CA LEU A 273 -4.20 -13.11 14.39
C LEU A 273 -3.16 -12.63 15.40
N ARG A 274 -2.62 -13.56 16.18
CA ARG A 274 -1.42 -13.37 17.00
C ARG A 274 -0.29 -14.17 16.37
N TYR A 275 0.87 -13.56 16.26
CA TYR A 275 2.12 -14.24 15.87
C TYR A 275 2.79 -14.85 17.09
#